data_6c6c1328a744066ef306b8073949041b
#
_entry.id   6c6c1328a744066ef306b8073949041b
#
_cell.length_a   1.000
_cell.length_b   1.000
_cell.length_c   1.000
_cell.angle_alpha   90.00
_cell.angle_beta   90.00
_cell.angle_gamma   90.00
#
_symmetry.space_group_name_H-M   'P 1'
#
loop_
_entity.id
_entity.type
_entity.pdbx_description
1 polymer ?
#
loop_
_entity_poly.entity_id
_entity_poly.type
_entity_poly.pdbx_seq_one_letter_code
_entity_poly.pdbx_strand_id
1 'polypeptide(L)'
;GLGDVYKRQTYGYDRPHSSLVFYNVRGCPVVHCIGEDRRSWLSYADTLSDKHRLQMVAANYWSRHQLLPPVEITTDCQGVDFSRHQQIVFYHGCRICMVTDNRWRNKSAVSPLSINYMYLCKGYSGRLEELTRLFSPSFILLDASLSDDRKRLFREECERLGLHFLSLSEEGSVRFLL
;
A
#
# COMPACT_ATOMS: atom_id res chain seq x y z
N GLY A 1 -11.84 -12.03 4.51
CA GLY A 1 -12.37 -11.86 3.16
C GLY A 1 -12.53 -10.40 2.77
N LEU A 2 -12.80 -10.18 1.52
CA LEU A 2 -12.98 -8.82 1.00
C LEU A 2 -14.36 -8.22 1.29
N GLY A 3 -15.22 -8.92 2.03
CA GLY A 3 -16.44 -8.32 2.56
C GLY A 3 -16.19 -7.14 3.49
N ASP A 4 -14.99 -7.11 4.08
CA ASP A 4 -14.59 -6.09 5.04
C ASP A 4 -13.72 -5.00 4.43
N VAL A 5 -13.73 -4.85 3.09
CA VAL A 5 -12.96 -3.80 2.42
C VAL A 5 -13.53 -2.44 2.77
N TYR A 6 -12.71 -1.59 3.38
CA TYR A 6 -13.03 -0.21 3.65
C TYR A 6 -13.13 0.57 2.34
N LYS A 7 -14.22 1.30 2.16
CA LYS A 7 -14.41 2.15 0.99
C LYS A 7 -14.29 3.61 1.42
N ARG A 8 -13.25 4.28 0.99
CA ARG A 8 -13.04 5.68 1.31
C ARG A 8 -14.07 6.60 0.66
N GLN A 9 -14.61 6.21 -0.50
CA GLN A 9 -15.58 7.03 -1.21
C GLN A 9 -16.75 6.17 -1.65
N THR A 10 -17.94 6.52 -1.20
CA THR A 10 -19.16 5.80 -1.48
C THR A 10 -20.15 6.69 -2.19
N TYR A 11 -20.04 6.82 -3.48
CA TYR A 11 -21.14 7.31 -4.27
C TYR A 11 -21.61 6.15 -5.13
N GLY A 12 -22.87 5.76 -4.93
CA GLY A 12 -23.47 4.54 -5.39
C GLY A 12 -23.63 4.37 -6.91
N TYR A 13 -22.56 4.53 -7.64
CA TYR A 13 -22.56 4.26 -9.05
C TYR A 13 -21.64 3.08 -9.34
N ASP A 14 -22.18 2.11 -10.08
CA ASP A 14 -21.45 0.95 -10.61
C ASP A 14 -20.43 1.32 -11.69
N ARG A 15 -19.92 2.54 -11.66
CA ARG A 15 -18.87 2.93 -12.60
C ARG A 15 -17.55 2.32 -12.15
N PRO A 16 -16.82 1.69 -13.07
CA PRO A 16 -15.46 1.29 -12.76
C PRO A 16 -14.64 2.55 -12.44
N HIS A 17 -13.93 2.52 -11.33
CA HIS A 17 -13.01 3.57 -10.92
C HIS A 17 -11.61 3.01 -10.80
N SER A 18 -10.63 3.82 -11.15
CA SER A 18 -9.26 3.51 -10.77
C SER A 18 -9.17 3.47 -9.25
N SER A 19 -8.49 2.48 -8.72
CA SER A 19 -8.41 2.27 -7.28
C SER A 19 -7.08 1.67 -6.85
N LEU A 20 -6.80 1.82 -5.56
CA LEU A 20 -5.72 1.13 -4.86
C LEU A 20 -6.34 0.19 -3.85
N VAL A 21 -5.82 -1.04 -3.77
CA VAL A 21 -6.23 -1.99 -2.75
C VAL A 21 -5.00 -2.45 -1.98
N PHE A 22 -5.10 -2.38 -0.65
CA PHE A 22 -4.12 -2.92 0.27
C PHE A 22 -4.78 -4.09 0.99
N TYR A 23 -4.20 -5.27 0.86
CA TYR A 23 -4.80 -6.50 1.37
C TYR A 23 -4.34 -6.82 2.78
N ASN A 24 -5.27 -7.29 3.61
CA ASN A 24 -4.93 -7.83 4.93
C ASN A 24 -4.40 -9.26 4.77
N VAL A 25 -3.12 -9.37 4.43
CA VAL A 25 -2.45 -10.65 4.20
C VAL A 25 -1.08 -10.64 4.88
N ARG A 26 -0.85 -11.60 5.77
CA ARG A 26 0.47 -11.76 6.39
C ARG A 26 1.43 -12.41 5.42
N GLY A 27 2.66 -11.88 5.35
CA GLY A 27 3.72 -12.44 4.51
C GLY A 27 3.64 -12.03 3.04
N CYS A 28 2.72 -11.15 2.67
CA CYS A 28 2.62 -10.67 1.30
C CYS A 28 2.24 -9.18 1.24
N PRO A 29 3.14 -8.29 1.66
CA PRO A 29 2.90 -6.86 1.46
C PRO A 29 2.85 -6.56 -0.03
N VAL A 30 1.74 -5.98 -0.46
CA VAL A 30 1.49 -5.73 -1.88
C VAL A 30 0.55 -4.53 -2.04
N VAL A 31 0.77 -3.74 -3.08
CA VAL A 31 -0.16 -2.69 -3.51
C VAL A 31 -0.78 -3.14 -4.82
N HIS A 32 -2.10 -3.20 -4.87
CA HIS A 32 -2.83 -3.54 -6.08
C HIS A 32 -3.41 -2.27 -6.71
N CYS A 33 -2.87 -1.90 -7.87
CA CYS A 33 -3.33 -0.75 -8.63
C CYS A 33 -4.28 -1.25 -9.72
N ILE A 34 -5.55 -0.82 -9.66
CA ILE A 34 -6.61 -1.34 -10.54
C ILE A 34 -7.13 -0.19 -11.40
N GLY A 35 -7.13 -0.40 -12.72
CA GLY A 35 -7.63 0.57 -13.67
C GLY A 35 -9.12 0.40 -13.99
N GLU A 36 -9.72 1.41 -14.58
CA GLU A 36 -11.12 1.40 -15.02
C GLU A 36 -11.38 0.33 -16.08
N ASP A 37 -10.36 -0.01 -16.86
CA ASP A 37 -10.41 -1.02 -17.93
C ASP A 37 -10.19 -2.44 -17.44
N ARG A 38 -10.18 -2.66 -16.11
CA ARG A 38 -9.97 -3.95 -15.45
C ARG A 38 -8.54 -4.49 -15.56
N ARG A 39 -7.62 -3.77 -16.17
CA ARG A 39 -6.19 -4.07 -16.07
C ARG A 39 -5.72 -3.68 -14.67
N SER A 40 -4.72 -4.39 -14.16
CA SER A 40 -4.20 -4.10 -12.84
C SER A 40 -2.73 -4.51 -12.69
N TRP A 41 -2.10 -3.93 -11.68
CA TRP A 41 -0.69 -4.17 -11.34
C TRP A 41 -0.59 -4.52 -9.87
N LEU A 42 0.06 -5.65 -9.59
CA LEU A 42 0.37 -6.08 -8.22
C LEU A 42 1.83 -5.75 -7.94
N SER A 43 2.07 -4.73 -7.15
CA SER A 43 3.42 -4.33 -6.74
C SER A 43 3.77 -5.00 -5.42
N TYR A 44 4.59 -6.04 -5.48
CA TYR A 44 5.03 -6.78 -4.30
C TYR A 44 6.22 -6.10 -3.64
N ALA A 45 6.30 -6.22 -2.31
CA ALA A 45 7.43 -5.68 -1.54
C ALA A 45 8.75 -6.30 -1.98
N ASP A 46 8.75 -7.62 -2.23
CA ASP A 46 9.93 -8.35 -2.68
C ASP A 46 9.52 -9.63 -3.42
N THR A 47 10.53 -10.39 -3.86
CA THR A 47 10.33 -11.64 -4.59
C THR A 47 9.92 -12.81 -3.70
N LEU A 48 10.05 -12.66 -2.37
CA LEU A 48 9.75 -13.71 -1.39
C LEU A 48 8.30 -13.64 -0.88
N SER A 49 7.50 -12.71 -1.40
CA SER A 49 6.10 -12.54 -1.02
C SER A 49 5.29 -13.81 -1.25
N ASP A 50 4.41 -14.12 -0.29
CA ASP A 50 3.54 -15.31 -0.34
C ASP A 50 2.34 -15.05 -1.26
N LYS A 51 2.56 -15.22 -2.56
CA LYS A 51 1.53 -14.97 -3.59
C LYS A 51 0.34 -15.91 -3.47
N HIS A 52 0.56 -17.14 -3.00
CA HIS A 52 -0.53 -18.09 -2.80
C HIS A 52 -1.49 -17.60 -1.71
N ARG A 53 -0.95 -17.11 -0.61
CA ARG A 53 -1.76 -16.57 0.47
C ARG A 53 -2.58 -15.36 0.01
N LEU A 54 -1.99 -14.51 -0.82
CA LEU A 54 -2.71 -13.40 -1.44
C LEU A 54 -3.88 -13.90 -2.28
N GLN A 55 -3.68 -14.90 -3.11
CA GLN A 55 -4.75 -15.46 -3.95
C GLN A 55 -5.90 -15.99 -3.10
N MET A 56 -5.61 -16.67 -2.00
CA MET A 56 -6.64 -17.18 -1.09
C MET A 56 -7.53 -16.05 -0.55
N VAL A 57 -6.95 -14.89 -0.28
CA VAL A 57 -7.68 -13.73 0.25
C VAL A 57 -8.42 -12.98 -0.84
N ALA A 58 -7.82 -12.81 -2.00
CA ALA A 58 -8.24 -11.84 -3.00
C ALA A 58 -8.96 -12.44 -4.23
N ALA A 59 -8.90 -13.76 -4.46
CA ALA A 59 -9.40 -14.37 -5.69
C ALA A 59 -10.88 -14.08 -5.96
N ASN A 60 -11.72 -14.14 -4.92
CA ASN A 60 -13.15 -13.85 -5.08
C ASN A 60 -13.41 -12.39 -5.48
N TYR A 61 -12.64 -11.46 -4.92
CA TYR A 61 -12.74 -10.06 -5.28
C TYR A 61 -12.35 -9.84 -6.73
N TRP A 62 -11.24 -10.42 -7.16
CA TRP A 62 -10.77 -10.30 -8.55
C TRP A 62 -11.79 -10.86 -9.53
N SER A 63 -12.35 -12.03 -9.22
CA SER A 63 -13.38 -12.67 -10.04
C SER A 63 -14.66 -11.84 -10.10
N ARG A 64 -15.12 -11.35 -8.96
CA ARG A 64 -16.34 -10.54 -8.86
C ARG A 64 -16.23 -9.25 -9.66
N HIS A 65 -15.06 -8.61 -9.66
CA HIS A 65 -14.79 -7.41 -10.41
C HIS A 65 -14.30 -7.67 -11.83
N GLN A 66 -14.26 -8.93 -12.24
CA GLN A 66 -13.87 -9.35 -13.60
C GLN A 66 -12.52 -8.79 -14.03
N LEU A 67 -11.56 -8.76 -13.09
CA LEU A 67 -10.23 -8.26 -13.38
C LEU A 67 -9.53 -9.15 -14.42
N LEU A 68 -8.85 -8.51 -15.35
CA LEU A 68 -7.91 -9.21 -16.23
C LEU A 68 -6.74 -9.73 -15.39
N PRO A 69 -6.00 -10.74 -15.87
CA PRO A 69 -4.83 -11.22 -15.14
C PRO A 69 -3.90 -10.05 -14.78
N PRO A 70 -3.54 -9.88 -13.51
CA PRO A 70 -2.73 -8.74 -13.09
C PRO A 70 -1.29 -8.86 -13.59
N VAL A 71 -0.68 -7.71 -13.87
CA VAL A 71 0.76 -7.65 -14.10
C VAL A 71 1.44 -7.69 -12.74
N GLU A 72 2.33 -8.66 -12.54
CA GLU A 72 3.08 -8.79 -11.29
C GLU A 72 4.38 -8.01 -11.36
N ILE A 73 4.59 -7.13 -10.39
CA ILE A 73 5.76 -6.25 -10.31
C ILE A 73 6.52 -6.58 -9.03
N THR A 74 7.78 -6.99 -9.18
CA THR A 74 8.68 -7.28 -8.06
C THR A 74 9.93 -6.39 -8.03
N THR A 75 10.18 -5.68 -9.12
CA THR A 75 11.35 -4.80 -9.31
C THR A 75 10.93 -3.47 -9.90
N ASP A 76 11.89 -2.54 -9.98
CA ASP A 76 11.66 -1.25 -10.62
C ASP A 76 11.25 -1.44 -12.08
N CYS A 77 10.34 -0.59 -12.53
CA CYS A 77 9.86 -0.59 -13.90
C CYS A 77 9.36 0.79 -14.30
N GLN A 78 9.30 1.03 -15.59
CA GLN A 78 8.74 2.25 -16.14
C GLN A 78 7.71 1.93 -17.20
N GLY A 79 6.52 2.51 -17.06
CA GLY A 79 5.42 2.33 -18.00
C GLY A 79 4.57 3.59 -18.05
N VAL A 80 3.60 3.60 -18.96
CA VAL A 80 2.71 4.76 -19.16
C VAL A 80 1.73 4.88 -17.99
N ASP A 81 1.12 3.77 -17.61
CA ASP A 81 0.06 3.77 -16.58
C ASP A 81 0.63 3.52 -15.18
N PHE A 82 1.69 2.76 -15.08
CA PHE A 82 2.28 2.32 -13.82
C PHE A 82 3.80 2.41 -13.91
N SER A 83 4.43 2.94 -12.84
CA SER A 83 5.87 2.87 -12.70
C SER A 83 6.24 2.68 -11.24
N ARG A 84 7.42 2.14 -11.02
CA ARG A 84 7.98 1.90 -9.69
C ARG A 84 9.47 2.21 -9.71
N HIS A 85 9.91 3.02 -8.76
CA HIS A 85 11.31 3.37 -8.59
C HIS A 85 11.65 3.38 -7.11
N GLN A 86 12.61 2.55 -6.70
CA GLN A 86 13.08 2.45 -5.31
C GLN A 86 11.93 2.34 -4.30
N GLN A 87 11.02 1.40 -4.52
CA GLN A 87 9.87 1.16 -3.66
C GLN A 87 8.81 2.27 -3.64
N ILE A 88 8.92 3.23 -4.54
CA ILE A 88 7.88 4.24 -4.73
C ILE A 88 7.11 3.90 -5.99
N VAL A 89 5.83 3.63 -5.82
CA VAL A 89 4.90 3.34 -6.91
C VAL A 89 4.25 4.64 -7.36
N PHE A 90 4.20 4.84 -8.68
CA PHE A 90 3.53 5.97 -9.30
C PHE A 90 2.36 5.42 -10.11
N TYR A 91 1.16 5.78 -9.70
CA TYR A 91 -0.04 5.29 -10.36
C TYR A 91 -1.14 6.34 -10.28
N HIS A 92 -1.70 6.70 -11.43
CA HIS A 92 -2.86 7.59 -11.54
C HIS A 92 -2.69 8.89 -10.72
N GLY A 93 -1.51 9.51 -10.83
CA GLY A 93 -1.19 10.73 -10.10
C GLY A 93 -0.88 10.54 -8.62
N CYS A 94 -0.91 9.32 -8.11
CA CYS A 94 -0.60 9.02 -6.72
C CYS A 94 0.80 8.44 -6.57
N ARG A 95 1.44 8.79 -5.46
CA ARG A 95 2.71 8.21 -5.02
C ARG A 95 2.45 7.33 -3.82
N ILE A 96 2.83 6.07 -3.93
CA ILE A 96 2.71 5.09 -2.85
C ILE A 96 4.12 4.64 -2.47
N CYS A 97 4.54 4.97 -1.26
CA CYS A 97 5.86 4.59 -0.76
C CYS A 97 5.75 3.29 0.04
N MET A 98 6.36 2.23 -0.44
CA MET A 98 6.42 0.95 0.26
C MET A 98 7.69 0.91 1.12
N VAL A 99 7.55 1.02 2.42
CA VAL A 99 8.68 1.02 3.35
C VAL A 99 8.94 -0.41 3.81
N THR A 100 9.86 -1.09 3.12
CA THR A 100 10.08 -2.54 3.28
C THR A 100 11.47 -2.89 3.82
N ASP A 101 12.35 -1.90 3.94
CA ASP A 101 13.72 -2.06 4.42
C ASP A 101 14.24 -0.75 5.01
N ASN A 102 15.53 -0.71 5.32
CA ASN A 102 16.15 0.45 5.98
C ASN A 102 16.87 1.39 5.00
N ARG A 103 16.52 1.36 3.71
CA ARG A 103 17.24 2.15 2.69
C ARG A 103 17.19 3.66 2.94
N TRP A 104 16.17 4.15 3.61
CA TRP A 104 15.99 5.59 3.83
C TRP A 104 16.39 6.05 5.23
N ARG A 105 16.94 5.17 6.06
CA ARG A 105 17.41 5.58 7.39
C ARG A 105 18.60 6.52 7.31
N ASN A 106 18.67 7.44 8.24
CA ASN A 106 19.75 8.44 8.36
C ASN A 106 19.86 9.34 7.14
N LYS A 107 18.77 9.55 6.44
CA LYS A 107 18.69 10.45 5.29
C LYS A 107 17.69 11.58 5.58
N SER A 108 17.90 12.71 4.95
CA SER A 108 17.00 13.85 5.05
C SER A 108 16.96 14.60 3.73
N ALA A 109 15.90 15.35 3.50
CA ALA A 109 15.74 16.21 2.35
C ALA A 109 15.43 17.62 2.79
N VAL A 110 15.91 18.60 2.03
CA VAL A 110 15.60 20.02 2.29
C VAL A 110 14.09 20.25 2.19
N SER A 111 13.45 19.62 1.20
CA SER A 111 12.02 19.66 1.02
C SER A 111 11.50 18.21 0.93
N PRO A 112 10.80 17.71 1.94
CA PRO A 112 10.27 16.34 1.91
C PRO A 112 9.35 16.11 0.72
N LEU A 113 9.46 14.93 0.12
CA LEU A 113 8.63 14.53 -1.01
C LEU A 113 7.22 14.19 -0.54
N SER A 114 6.22 14.79 -1.16
CA SER A 114 4.82 14.47 -0.89
C SER A 114 4.50 13.05 -1.33
N ILE A 115 3.93 12.27 -0.42
CA ILE A 115 3.53 10.88 -0.64
C ILE A 115 2.06 10.76 -0.27
N ASN A 116 1.23 10.25 -1.17
CA ASN A 116 -0.20 10.07 -0.90
C ASN A 116 -0.43 8.95 0.11
N TYR A 117 0.24 7.82 -0.06
CA TYR A 117 0.12 6.66 0.81
C TYR A 117 1.50 6.15 1.18
N MET A 118 1.76 6.01 2.47
CA MET A 118 2.98 5.38 2.98
C MET A 118 2.60 4.04 3.61
N TYR A 119 3.15 2.97 3.06
CA TYR A 119 2.84 1.61 3.46
C TYR A 119 4.01 1.05 4.27
N LEU A 120 3.82 0.99 5.59
CA LEU A 120 4.85 0.52 6.53
C LEU A 120 4.78 -1.00 6.64
N CYS A 121 5.85 -1.64 6.21
CA CYS A 121 5.96 -3.09 6.13
C CYS A 121 7.04 -3.63 7.07
N LYS A 122 7.02 -4.92 7.28
CA LYS A 122 8.09 -5.62 7.97
C LYS A 122 9.41 -5.42 7.23
N GLY A 123 10.50 -5.25 7.97
CA GLY A 123 11.83 -5.00 7.40
C GLY A 123 12.35 -3.61 7.67
N TYR A 124 11.49 -2.64 7.94
CA TYR A 124 11.90 -1.33 8.41
C TYR A 124 11.98 -1.35 9.94
N SER A 125 13.15 -1.04 10.48
CA SER A 125 13.40 -1.09 11.93
C SER A 125 13.47 0.29 12.58
N GLY A 126 13.30 1.37 11.81
CA GLY A 126 13.35 2.73 12.31
C GLY A 126 12.00 3.25 12.82
N ARG A 127 11.96 4.55 13.10
CA ARG A 127 10.76 5.26 13.51
C ARG A 127 10.11 5.97 12.34
N LEU A 128 8.81 6.21 12.44
CA LEU A 128 8.07 7.00 11.46
C LEU A 128 8.63 8.43 11.37
N GLU A 129 9.02 9.01 12.50
CA GLU A 129 9.59 10.35 12.56
C GLU A 129 10.83 10.49 11.66
N GLU A 130 11.68 9.47 11.57
CA GLU A 130 12.82 9.49 10.64
C GLU A 130 12.36 9.62 9.19
N LEU A 131 11.29 8.93 8.81
CA LEU A 131 10.77 8.97 7.45
C LEU A 131 10.17 10.34 7.10
N THR A 132 9.67 11.07 8.08
CA THR A 132 9.13 12.41 7.84
C THR A 132 10.19 13.46 7.51
N ARG A 133 11.46 13.12 7.67
CA ARG A 133 12.59 13.96 7.19
C ARG A 133 12.76 13.88 5.67
N LEU A 134 12.28 12.81 5.05
CA LEU A 134 12.35 12.58 3.60
C LEU A 134 10.99 12.74 2.92
N PHE A 135 9.92 12.38 3.61
CA PHE A 135 8.59 12.25 3.02
C PHE A 135 7.56 13.01 3.83
N SER A 136 6.58 13.56 3.13
CA SER A 136 5.39 14.17 3.72
C SER A 136 4.18 13.30 3.34
N PRO A 137 3.84 12.28 4.15
CA PRO A 137 2.76 11.36 3.83
C PRO A 137 1.40 11.95 4.20
N SER A 138 0.40 11.72 3.34
CA SER A 138 -0.99 12.08 3.63
C SER A 138 -1.73 10.99 4.40
N PHE A 139 -1.37 9.73 4.17
CA PHE A 139 -2.03 8.59 4.83
C PHE A 139 -1.03 7.46 5.07
N ILE A 140 -1.11 6.85 6.24
CA ILE A 140 -0.23 5.75 6.65
C ILE A 140 -1.01 4.45 6.71
N LEU A 141 -0.44 3.39 6.14
CA LEU A 141 -0.99 2.05 6.20
C LEU A 141 -0.02 1.13 6.93
N LEU A 142 -0.50 0.43 7.95
CA LEU A 142 0.29 -0.54 8.70
C LEU A 142 0.02 -1.94 8.17
N ASP A 143 1.06 -2.59 7.65
CA ASP A 143 0.92 -3.91 7.06
C ASP A 143 0.58 -4.98 8.11
N ALA A 144 -0.14 -6.00 7.67
CA ALA A 144 -0.56 -7.10 8.53
C ALA A 144 0.60 -7.93 9.09
N SER A 145 1.77 -7.89 8.44
CA SER A 145 2.96 -8.65 8.85
C SER A 145 3.76 -7.98 9.96
N LEU A 146 3.46 -6.73 10.30
CA LEU A 146 4.13 -6.04 11.40
C LEU A 146 3.85 -6.73 12.73
N SER A 147 4.86 -6.78 13.61
CA SER A 147 4.66 -7.26 14.98
C SER A 147 3.73 -6.32 15.76
N ASP A 148 3.14 -6.83 16.84
CA ASP A 148 2.25 -6.03 17.68
C ASP A 148 2.98 -4.82 18.28
N ASP A 149 4.25 -5.00 18.65
CA ASP A 149 5.07 -3.91 19.17
C ASP A 149 5.32 -2.83 18.13
N ARG A 150 5.61 -3.22 16.88
CA ARG A 150 5.81 -2.26 15.78
C ARG A 150 4.53 -1.53 15.43
N LYS A 151 3.40 -2.22 15.40
CA LYS A 151 2.09 -1.59 15.16
C LYS A 151 1.78 -0.56 16.23
N ARG A 152 2.00 -0.90 17.50
CA ARG A 152 1.78 0.01 18.61
C ARG A 152 2.67 1.24 18.50
N LEU A 153 3.96 1.06 18.22
CA LEU A 153 4.91 2.16 18.07
C LEU A 153 4.47 3.12 16.95
N PHE A 154 4.15 2.59 15.78
CA PHE A 154 3.72 3.42 14.66
C PHE A 154 2.40 4.12 14.91
N ARG A 155 1.46 3.45 15.59
CA ARG A 155 0.19 4.07 15.98
C ARG A 155 0.42 5.27 16.90
N GLU A 156 1.23 5.10 17.93
CA GLU A 156 1.58 6.18 18.87
C GLU A 156 2.25 7.35 18.14
N GLU A 157 3.17 7.05 17.21
CA GLU A 157 3.81 8.08 16.41
C GLU A 157 2.83 8.83 15.51
N CYS A 158 1.92 8.12 14.85
CA CYS A 158 0.89 8.74 14.00
C CYS A 158 0.00 9.68 14.83
N GLU A 159 -0.43 9.25 16.00
CA GLU A 159 -1.24 10.07 16.90
C GLU A 159 -0.49 11.31 17.35
N ARG A 160 0.77 11.15 17.74
CA ARG A 160 1.62 12.28 18.17
C ARG A 160 1.89 13.26 17.03
N LEU A 161 2.12 12.76 15.81
CA LEU A 161 2.44 13.58 14.64
C LEU A 161 1.19 14.10 13.91
N GLY A 162 0.00 13.69 14.34
CA GLY A 162 -1.25 14.10 13.70
C GLY A 162 -1.45 13.50 12.31
N LEU A 163 -0.92 12.30 12.05
CA LEU A 163 -1.03 11.63 10.76
C LEU A 163 -2.21 10.66 10.74
N HIS A 164 -2.95 10.66 9.64
CA HIS A 164 -4.01 9.69 9.41
C HIS A 164 -3.41 8.32 9.14
N PHE A 165 -3.96 7.29 9.77
CA PHE A 165 -3.46 5.93 9.60
C PHE A 165 -4.56 4.89 9.76
N LEU A 166 -4.31 3.69 9.26
CA LEU A 166 -5.09 2.50 9.60
C LEU A 166 -4.18 1.27 9.63
N SER A 167 -4.58 0.29 10.41
CA SER A 167 -3.90 -1.01 10.50
C SER A 167 -4.72 -2.05 9.74
N LEU A 168 -4.11 -2.68 8.75
CA LEU A 168 -4.79 -3.68 7.91
C LEU A 168 -5.25 -4.88 8.73
N SER A 169 -4.50 -5.27 9.76
CA SER A 169 -4.91 -6.40 10.62
C SER A 169 -6.14 -6.10 11.47
N GLU A 170 -6.43 -4.82 11.75
CA GLU A 170 -7.59 -4.40 12.52
C GLU A 170 -8.79 -4.07 11.63
N GLU A 171 -8.54 -3.34 10.55
CA GLU A 171 -9.62 -2.84 9.67
C GLU A 171 -9.97 -3.78 8.53
N GLY A 172 -9.11 -4.76 8.24
CA GLY A 172 -9.24 -5.60 7.05
C GLY A 172 -8.61 -4.95 5.84
N SER A 173 -8.80 -5.56 4.68
CA SER A 173 -8.34 -5.00 3.41
C SER A 173 -9.06 -3.69 3.12
N VAL A 174 -8.37 -2.73 2.50
CA VAL A 174 -8.92 -1.41 2.21
C VAL A 174 -8.77 -1.06 0.73
N ARG A 175 -9.75 -0.32 0.23
CA ARG A 175 -9.78 0.18 -1.13
C ARG A 175 -9.94 1.68 -1.13
N PHE A 176 -9.06 2.36 -1.85
CA PHE A 176 -9.13 3.79 -2.07
C PHE A 176 -9.50 4.06 -3.52
N LEU A 177 -10.55 4.81 -3.74
CA LEU A 177 -10.93 5.26 -5.09
C LEU A 177 -10.07 6.47 -5.48
N LEU A 178 -9.60 6.47 -6.71
CA LEU A 178 -8.74 7.52 -7.24
C LEU A 178 -9.49 8.45 -8.18
#